data_4461e7276eb009c92e8cb73046da1bca
#
_entry.id   4461e7276eb009c92e8cb73046da1bca
#
_cell.length_a   1.000
_cell.length_b   1.000
_cell.length_c   1.000
_cell.angle_alpha   90.00
_cell.angle_beta   90.00
_cell.angle_gamma   90.00
#
_symmetry.space_group_name_H-M   'P 1'
#
loop_
_entity.id
_entity.type
_entity.pdbx_description
1 polymer ?
#
loop_
_entity_poly.entity_id
_entity_poly.type
_entity_poly.pdbx_seq_one_letter_code
_entity_poly.pdbx_strand_id
1 'polypeptide(L)'
;TWEFKLRQGVKFHGGQDFNADDVIFSWQRTLSEGSDQKVRGGQIKNITKVDDHTIVVETPAPNPILVQDLPYLLIMDKEWSEENNATNATSAAGDNTGNYANLNANGTGPFMIESHKADVKTVLKRHEGYWKDIEGNVTEVEFTPIKEAPTRVAALISGELDMVYPVPVQDWERLDDADGVSALTGPEARTIFIGFDQGRDELLYSNIKGKNPFKDQRVRAAFVHAVDLEAIKEKIMRGAATPTGLLAAPQINGFVESLNTPYEYNPEKSKALLAEAGYPDGFEVTLDCPNNRYVNDEKICQAVTSMLAKVGVKVDLLAQPKSKYFGKVLSTSGYDTSFYLLGWTPGSMDVENVLSSLIVCQDEENKRGMFNLGNYCNPKVDELTAAIGSETDQAKRTAMIEEAFKIVKDEVGYMPIHQQPIAWGVSDRVTVNQRADNGLDYRYVTVK
;
A
#
# COMPACT_ATOMS: atom_id res chain seq x y z
N THR A 1 9.44 24.08 11.82
CA THR A 1 9.98 23.60 13.12
C THR A 1 8.86 23.09 13.99
N TRP A 2 9.06 21.94 14.63
CA TRP A 2 8.12 21.27 15.53
C TRP A 2 8.81 20.99 16.86
N GLU A 3 8.19 21.29 18.00
CA GLU A 3 8.63 20.86 19.32
C GLU A 3 7.80 19.67 19.78
N PHE A 4 8.46 18.58 20.16
CA PHE A 4 7.82 17.38 20.70
C PHE A 4 8.22 17.16 22.15
N LYS A 5 7.23 16.98 23.02
CA LYS A 5 7.41 16.48 24.39
C LYS A 5 7.29 14.97 24.36
N LEU A 6 8.36 14.30 24.66
CA LEU A 6 8.42 12.85 24.71
C LEU A 6 7.80 12.33 26.01
N ARG A 7 7.17 11.16 25.91
CA ARG A 7 6.55 10.53 27.10
C ARG A 7 7.64 10.09 28.07
N GLN A 8 7.45 10.43 29.35
CA GLN A 8 8.33 10.00 30.43
C GLN A 8 7.92 8.64 30.99
N GLY A 9 8.88 7.90 31.56
CA GLY A 9 8.65 6.62 32.23
C GLY A 9 8.38 5.45 31.27
N VAL A 10 8.59 5.63 29.95
CA VAL A 10 8.52 4.56 28.98
C VAL A 10 9.81 3.73 29.03
N LYS A 11 9.67 2.41 29.00
CA LYS A 11 10.80 1.48 28.94
C LYS A 11 10.72 0.63 27.69
N PHE A 12 11.89 0.33 27.14
CA PHE A 12 12.02 -0.72 26.14
C PHE A 12 11.79 -2.10 26.74
N HIS A 13 11.54 -3.10 25.91
CA HIS A 13 11.31 -4.48 26.34
C HIS A 13 12.48 -5.04 27.16
N GLY A 14 13.71 -4.60 26.87
CA GLY A 14 14.91 -4.95 27.64
C GLY A 14 15.06 -4.23 28.98
N GLY A 15 14.15 -3.28 29.31
CA GLY A 15 14.13 -2.53 30.56
C GLY A 15 14.83 -1.17 30.53
N GLN A 16 15.50 -0.80 29.42
CA GLN A 16 16.14 0.50 29.24
C GLN A 16 15.09 1.62 29.16
N ASP A 17 15.46 2.83 29.61
CA ASP A 17 14.60 4.00 29.56
C ASP A 17 14.61 4.63 28.17
N PHE A 18 13.41 4.92 27.65
CA PHE A 18 13.23 5.67 26.40
C PHE A 18 13.50 7.16 26.62
N ASN A 19 14.29 7.76 25.73
CA ASN A 19 14.63 9.17 25.77
C ASN A 19 14.88 9.81 24.38
N ALA A 20 15.32 11.07 24.35
CA ALA A 20 15.55 11.82 23.13
C ALA A 20 16.71 11.27 22.26
N ASP A 21 17.70 10.60 22.87
CA ASP A 21 18.83 10.02 22.14
C ASP A 21 18.37 8.85 21.26
N ASP A 22 17.38 8.08 21.70
CA ASP A 22 16.77 6.99 20.92
C ASP A 22 16.04 7.52 19.69
N VAL A 23 15.32 8.65 19.85
CA VAL A 23 14.63 9.28 18.71
C VAL A 23 15.62 9.77 17.67
N ILE A 24 16.68 10.46 18.10
CA ILE A 24 17.72 10.97 17.21
C ILE A 24 18.45 9.81 16.53
N PHE A 25 18.84 8.79 17.28
CA PHE A 25 19.46 7.59 16.75
C PHE A 25 18.59 6.91 15.70
N SER A 26 17.30 6.70 16.01
CA SER A 26 16.37 6.03 15.09
C SER A 26 16.19 6.82 13.80
N TRP A 27 16.08 8.14 13.87
CA TRP A 27 16.05 9.01 12.69
C TRP A 27 17.34 8.88 11.88
N GLN A 28 18.53 9.00 12.50
CA GLN A 28 19.82 8.88 11.82
C GLN A 28 19.97 7.50 11.15
N ARG A 29 19.47 6.44 11.82
CA ARG A 29 19.47 5.08 11.27
C ARG A 29 18.64 4.97 9.98
N THR A 30 17.54 5.72 9.86
CA THR A 30 16.76 5.74 8.60
C THR A 30 17.54 6.34 7.43
N LEU A 31 18.56 7.16 7.69
CA LEU A 31 19.39 7.79 6.67
C LEU A 31 20.62 6.95 6.30
N SER A 32 20.89 5.83 7.00
CA SER A 32 22.03 4.96 6.71
C SER A 32 21.97 4.36 5.30
N GLU A 33 23.10 4.00 4.72
CA GLU A 33 23.23 3.60 3.32
C GLU A 33 22.29 2.45 2.92
N GLY A 34 22.15 1.44 3.76
CA GLY A 34 21.29 0.27 3.53
C GLY A 34 19.81 0.48 3.82
N SER A 35 19.37 1.68 4.23
CA SER A 35 17.99 1.90 4.66
C SER A 35 17.01 2.05 3.49
N ASP A 36 15.89 1.33 3.54
CA ASP A 36 14.73 1.52 2.67
C ASP A 36 13.82 2.68 3.14
N GLN A 37 14.15 3.35 4.27
CA GLN A 37 13.38 4.43 4.86
C GLN A 37 13.97 5.83 4.62
N LYS A 38 14.97 5.96 3.74
CA LYS A 38 15.67 7.25 3.48
C LYS A 38 14.73 8.37 3.07
N VAL A 39 13.73 8.10 2.24
CA VAL A 39 12.73 9.10 1.81
C VAL A 39 12.00 9.67 3.02
N ARG A 40 11.59 8.80 3.95
CA ARG A 40 10.88 9.21 5.17
C ARG A 40 11.81 9.96 6.14
N GLY A 41 13.01 9.43 6.36
CA GLY A 41 14.03 10.11 7.17
C GLY A 41 14.42 11.48 6.62
N GLY A 42 14.46 11.62 5.29
CA GLY A 42 14.81 12.86 4.57
C GLY A 42 13.74 13.98 4.68
N GLN A 43 12.54 13.69 5.15
CA GLN A 43 11.54 14.71 5.49
C GLN A 43 11.95 15.53 6.73
N ILE A 44 12.91 15.04 7.50
CA ILE A 44 13.48 15.71 8.67
C ILE A 44 14.87 16.21 8.30
N LYS A 45 15.11 17.51 8.44
CA LYS A 45 16.41 18.12 8.19
C LYS A 45 17.34 17.94 9.39
N ASN A 46 16.80 18.11 10.60
CA ASN A 46 17.55 17.99 11.85
C ASN A 46 16.63 17.70 13.03
N ILE A 47 17.15 16.97 14.02
CA ILE A 47 16.52 16.83 15.35
C ILE A 47 17.52 17.34 16.40
N THR A 48 17.11 18.32 17.18
CA THR A 48 17.90 18.87 18.28
C THR A 48 17.34 18.40 19.60
N LYS A 49 18.17 17.80 20.45
CA LYS A 49 17.85 17.46 21.84
C LYS A 49 17.86 18.75 22.66
N VAL A 50 16.75 19.07 23.32
CA VAL A 50 16.65 20.16 24.32
C VAL A 50 16.93 19.60 25.72
N ASP A 51 16.30 18.48 26.05
CA ASP A 51 16.53 17.68 27.25
C ASP A 51 16.17 16.21 26.93
N ASP A 52 16.21 15.31 27.93
CA ASP A 52 15.96 13.89 27.72
C ASP A 52 14.52 13.58 27.21
N HIS A 53 13.59 14.52 27.38
CA HIS A 53 12.20 14.32 26.98
C HIS A 53 11.64 15.47 26.13
N THR A 54 12.53 16.29 25.55
CA THR A 54 12.13 17.38 24.65
C THR A 54 13.04 17.41 23.44
N ILE A 55 12.46 17.35 22.24
CA ILE A 55 13.19 17.51 20.99
C ILE A 55 12.56 18.61 20.13
N VAL A 56 13.40 19.21 19.30
CA VAL A 56 12.97 20.12 18.23
C VAL A 56 13.32 19.49 16.89
N VAL A 57 12.30 19.25 16.08
CA VAL A 57 12.42 18.72 14.72
C VAL A 57 12.33 19.86 13.72
N GLU A 58 13.34 20.00 12.89
CA GLU A 58 13.40 20.93 11.77
C GLU A 58 13.15 20.17 10.45
N THR A 59 12.25 20.67 9.63
CA THR A 59 11.97 20.15 8.28
C THR A 59 12.58 21.08 7.21
N PRO A 60 12.94 20.57 6.04
CA PRO A 60 13.52 21.39 4.95
C PRO A 60 12.57 22.51 4.48
N ALA A 61 11.27 22.25 4.50
CA ALA A 61 10.16 23.15 4.18
C ALA A 61 9.02 22.94 5.17
N PRO A 62 7.99 23.80 5.24
CA PRO A 62 6.77 23.47 5.97
C PRO A 62 6.25 22.10 5.55
N ASN A 63 5.90 21.26 6.53
CA ASN A 63 5.38 19.91 6.26
C ASN A 63 4.10 19.69 7.08
N PRO A 64 2.92 19.89 6.49
CA PRO A 64 1.65 19.80 7.20
C PRO A 64 1.28 18.35 7.58
N ILE A 65 1.90 17.35 6.97
CA ILE A 65 1.61 15.93 7.21
C ILE A 65 2.70 15.21 8.03
N LEU A 66 3.69 15.93 8.56
CA LEU A 66 4.78 15.32 9.33
C LEU A 66 4.27 14.40 10.43
N VAL A 67 3.23 14.82 11.17
CA VAL A 67 2.68 14.04 12.29
C VAL A 67 2.02 12.74 11.82
N GLN A 68 1.50 12.70 10.60
CA GLN A 68 0.95 11.47 9.99
C GLN A 68 2.05 10.49 9.54
N ASP A 69 3.22 11.01 9.17
CA ASP A 69 4.35 10.19 8.72
C ASP A 69 5.23 9.66 9.87
N LEU A 70 5.32 10.41 10.97
CA LEU A 70 6.13 10.02 12.14
C LEU A 70 5.81 8.63 12.73
N PRO A 71 4.55 8.13 12.76
CA PRO A 71 4.25 6.79 13.26
C PRO A 71 4.96 5.64 12.52
N TYR A 72 5.43 5.89 11.31
CA TYR A 72 6.20 4.91 10.52
C TYR A 72 7.72 5.01 10.75
N LEU A 73 8.18 6.00 11.50
CA LEU A 73 9.55 6.11 11.98
C LEU A 73 9.62 5.41 13.35
N LEU A 74 9.83 4.10 13.31
CA LEU A 74 9.85 3.28 14.52
C LEU A 74 11.09 3.60 15.35
N ILE A 75 10.87 3.83 16.66
CA ILE A 75 11.96 4.13 17.59
C ILE A 75 12.61 2.83 18.05
N MET A 76 13.93 2.81 17.97
CA MET A 76 14.79 1.73 18.43
C MET A 76 15.62 2.19 19.63
N ASP A 77 15.88 1.29 20.54
CA ASP A 77 16.82 1.49 21.63
C ASP A 77 18.25 1.63 21.07
N LYS A 78 18.88 2.76 21.36
CA LYS A 78 20.22 3.09 20.88
C LYS A 78 21.26 2.14 21.45
N GLU A 79 21.30 1.97 22.76
CA GLU A 79 22.28 1.15 23.45
C GLU A 79 22.17 -0.33 23.02
N TRP A 80 20.96 -0.86 22.96
CA TRP A 80 20.71 -2.20 22.42
C TRP A 80 21.21 -2.36 20.99
N SER A 81 21.00 -1.33 20.15
CA SER A 81 21.44 -1.37 18.76
C SER A 81 22.97 -1.33 18.64
N GLU A 82 23.65 -0.56 19.49
CA GLU A 82 25.10 -0.49 19.57
C GLU A 82 25.69 -1.82 20.05
N GLU A 83 25.16 -2.41 21.12
CA GLU A 83 25.61 -3.69 21.70
C GLU A 83 25.48 -4.85 20.73
N ASN A 84 24.48 -4.80 19.83
CA ASN A 84 24.18 -5.88 18.89
C ASN A 84 24.65 -5.60 17.44
N ASN A 85 25.49 -4.59 17.22
CA ASN A 85 25.97 -4.17 15.89
C ASN A 85 24.85 -3.90 14.89
N ALA A 86 23.72 -3.32 15.36
CA ALA A 86 22.51 -3.04 14.59
C ALA A 86 22.32 -1.54 14.31
N THR A 87 23.38 -0.72 14.43
CA THR A 87 23.34 0.73 14.27
C THR A 87 22.97 1.18 12.85
N ASN A 88 23.30 0.38 11.84
CA ASN A 88 22.91 0.65 10.45
C ASN A 88 21.75 -0.22 10.01
N ALA A 89 20.88 0.33 9.17
CA ALA A 89 19.81 -0.44 8.54
C ALA A 89 20.36 -1.28 7.37
N THR A 90 19.66 -2.36 7.04
CA THR A 90 19.87 -3.16 5.84
C THR A 90 18.62 -3.17 5.00
N SER A 91 18.75 -3.19 3.66
CA SER A 91 17.61 -3.25 2.77
C SER A 91 16.87 -4.58 2.87
N ALA A 92 15.54 -4.55 2.86
CA ALA A 92 14.70 -5.75 2.82
C ALA A 92 14.88 -6.59 1.55
N ALA A 93 15.45 -6.00 0.48
CA ALA A 93 15.78 -6.69 -0.76
C ALA A 93 17.13 -7.46 -0.71
N GLY A 94 17.95 -7.22 0.32
CA GLY A 94 19.28 -7.83 0.48
C GLY A 94 19.26 -9.12 1.30
N ASP A 95 20.46 -9.68 1.49
CA ASP A 95 20.67 -10.75 2.49
C ASP A 95 20.56 -10.14 3.89
N ASN A 96 19.44 -10.40 4.55
CA ASN A 96 19.08 -9.84 5.84
C ASN A 96 19.63 -10.64 7.05
N THR A 97 20.38 -11.72 6.81
CA THR A 97 20.84 -12.60 7.88
C THR A 97 21.95 -12.00 8.74
N GLY A 98 22.66 -11.00 8.23
CA GLY A 98 23.81 -10.36 8.89
C GLY A 98 23.47 -9.24 9.87
N ASN A 99 22.23 -8.77 9.96
CA ASN A 99 21.84 -7.70 10.87
C ASN A 99 20.96 -8.24 12.00
N TYR A 100 21.44 -8.12 13.24
CA TYR A 100 20.76 -8.65 14.42
C TYR A 100 19.31 -8.14 14.57
N ALA A 101 19.06 -6.87 14.25
CA ALA A 101 17.74 -6.24 14.34
C ALA A 101 16.71 -6.78 13.32
N ASN A 102 17.14 -7.54 12.31
CA ASN A 102 16.21 -8.17 11.36
C ASN A 102 15.50 -9.40 11.94
N LEU A 103 16.09 -10.03 12.93
CA LEU A 103 15.58 -11.25 13.58
C LEU A 103 15.20 -11.04 15.05
N ASN A 104 15.57 -9.89 15.62
CA ASN A 104 15.36 -9.56 17.02
C ASN A 104 14.79 -8.15 17.14
N ALA A 105 14.06 -7.88 18.20
CA ALA A 105 13.45 -6.58 18.45
C ALA A 105 13.55 -6.18 19.92
N ASN A 106 13.82 -4.89 20.15
CA ASN A 106 13.71 -4.26 21.47
C ASN A 106 12.95 -2.95 21.29
N GLY A 107 11.65 -3.01 21.40
CA GLY A 107 10.74 -1.87 21.22
C GLY A 107 10.05 -1.47 22.52
N THR A 108 9.15 -0.50 22.44
CA THR A 108 8.31 -0.02 23.56
C THR A 108 6.85 -0.44 23.41
N GLY A 109 6.57 -1.41 22.53
CA GLY A 109 5.23 -1.84 22.16
C GLY A 109 4.52 -2.68 23.22
N PRO A 110 3.20 -2.94 23.04
CA PRO A 110 2.39 -3.71 23.99
C PRO A 110 2.68 -5.21 23.98
N PHE A 111 3.39 -5.70 22.98
CA PHE A 111 3.82 -7.10 22.85
C PHE A 111 5.29 -7.16 22.48
N MET A 112 5.96 -8.20 23.00
CA MET A 112 7.36 -8.52 22.77
C MET A 112 7.47 -9.75 21.89
N ILE A 113 8.49 -9.82 21.03
CA ILE A 113 8.83 -11.06 20.32
C ILE A 113 9.48 -12.04 21.31
N GLU A 114 8.82 -13.16 21.57
CA GLU A 114 9.41 -14.27 22.33
C GLU A 114 10.27 -15.15 21.43
N SER A 115 9.76 -15.45 20.24
CA SER A 115 10.52 -16.20 19.24
C SER A 115 10.09 -15.83 17.83
N HIS A 116 11.04 -15.86 16.91
CA HIS A 116 10.79 -15.65 15.49
C HIS A 116 11.59 -16.65 14.66
N LYS A 117 10.88 -17.39 13.81
CA LYS A 117 11.46 -18.24 12.78
C LYS A 117 10.81 -17.86 11.45
N ALA A 118 11.61 -17.24 10.60
CA ALA A 118 11.15 -16.74 9.30
C ALA A 118 10.39 -17.82 8.51
N ASP A 119 9.28 -17.45 7.87
CA ASP A 119 8.38 -18.33 7.11
C ASP A 119 7.77 -19.52 7.88
N VAL A 120 7.97 -19.60 9.18
CA VAL A 120 7.47 -20.71 10.02
C VAL A 120 6.51 -20.22 11.09
N LYS A 121 6.99 -19.42 12.06
CA LYS A 121 6.18 -18.95 13.18
C LYS A 121 6.83 -17.74 13.88
N THR A 122 5.99 -16.81 14.32
CA THR A 122 6.37 -15.76 15.27
C THR A 122 5.48 -15.88 16.50
N VAL A 123 6.09 -15.89 17.68
CA VAL A 123 5.39 -15.89 18.97
C VAL A 123 5.62 -14.53 19.64
N LEU A 124 4.52 -13.89 20.01
CA LEU A 124 4.52 -12.63 20.74
C LEU A 124 3.93 -12.84 22.12
N LYS A 125 4.52 -12.21 23.12
CA LYS A 125 3.98 -12.14 24.49
C LYS A 125 3.64 -10.73 24.89
N ARG A 126 2.58 -10.59 25.67
CA ARG A 126 2.18 -9.30 26.26
C ARG A 126 3.31 -8.72 27.10
N HIS A 127 3.57 -7.43 26.90
CA HIS A 127 4.54 -6.69 27.71
C HIS A 127 3.82 -6.11 28.94
N GLU A 128 4.03 -6.71 30.10
CA GLU A 128 3.38 -6.31 31.36
C GLU A 128 3.81 -4.91 31.83
N GLY A 129 4.97 -4.42 31.38
CA GLY A 129 5.48 -3.08 31.63
C GLY A 129 5.05 -2.03 30.60
N TYR A 130 4.07 -2.34 29.75
CA TYR A 130 3.64 -1.40 28.71
C TYR A 130 3.11 -0.10 29.32
N TRP A 131 3.50 1.01 28.77
CA TRP A 131 3.29 2.37 29.30
C TRP A 131 1.85 2.91 29.13
N LYS A 132 0.95 2.14 28.56
CA LYS A 132 -0.47 2.49 28.36
C LYS A 132 -1.35 1.29 28.65
N ASP A 133 -2.62 1.54 28.98
CA ASP A 133 -3.60 0.47 29.20
C ASP A 133 -3.81 -0.35 27.91
N ILE A 134 -3.97 -1.67 28.08
CA ILE A 134 -4.35 -2.62 27.05
C ILE A 134 -5.79 -3.02 27.33
N GLU A 135 -6.71 -2.66 26.41
CA GLU A 135 -8.14 -2.93 26.56
C GLU A 135 -8.48 -4.41 26.33
N GLY A 136 -7.72 -5.09 25.47
CA GLY A 136 -7.85 -6.51 25.20
C GLY A 136 -7.28 -7.39 26.32
N ASN A 137 -7.58 -8.67 26.25
CA ASN A 137 -7.12 -9.65 27.24
C ASN A 137 -6.10 -10.67 26.69
N VAL A 138 -5.65 -10.50 25.44
CA VAL A 138 -4.67 -11.40 24.82
C VAL A 138 -3.32 -11.30 25.55
N THR A 139 -2.74 -12.44 25.92
CA THR A 139 -1.44 -12.54 26.58
C THR A 139 -0.35 -13.11 25.69
N GLU A 140 -0.74 -13.90 24.69
CA GLU A 140 0.15 -14.51 23.72
C GLU A 140 -0.50 -14.51 22.33
N VAL A 141 0.32 -14.31 21.29
CA VAL A 141 -0.09 -14.39 19.89
C VAL A 141 0.87 -15.30 19.14
N GLU A 142 0.34 -16.34 18.52
CA GLU A 142 1.07 -17.15 17.56
C GLU A 142 0.69 -16.75 16.13
N PHE A 143 1.65 -16.24 15.37
CA PHE A 143 1.46 -15.92 13.96
C PHE A 143 2.16 -16.96 13.08
N THR A 144 1.39 -17.64 12.23
CA THR A 144 1.87 -18.67 11.31
C THR A 144 1.57 -18.28 9.86
N PRO A 145 2.60 -18.06 9.02
CA PRO A 145 2.40 -17.79 7.59
C PRO A 145 1.87 -19.03 6.87
N ILE A 146 0.66 -18.94 6.30
CA ILE A 146 0.07 -20.01 5.46
C ILE A 146 -0.21 -19.40 4.09
N LYS A 147 0.50 -19.84 3.06
CA LYS A 147 0.43 -19.25 1.70
C LYS A 147 -0.90 -19.51 1.01
N GLU A 148 -1.44 -20.74 1.16
CA GLU A 148 -2.63 -21.18 0.43
C GLU A 148 -3.92 -20.76 1.15
N ALA A 149 -4.77 -19.97 0.49
CA ALA A 149 -6.01 -19.47 1.07
C ALA A 149 -6.98 -20.59 1.50
N PRO A 150 -7.20 -21.68 0.72
CA PRO A 150 -8.05 -22.80 1.16
C PRO A 150 -7.58 -23.44 2.45
N THR A 151 -6.25 -23.55 2.65
CA THR A 151 -5.65 -24.10 3.87
C THR A 151 -5.93 -23.20 5.07
N ARG A 152 -5.77 -21.86 4.91
CA ARG A 152 -6.11 -20.90 5.97
C ARG A 152 -7.57 -20.99 6.40
N VAL A 153 -8.49 -21.01 5.42
CA VAL A 153 -9.93 -21.10 5.68
C VAL A 153 -10.29 -22.41 6.38
N ALA A 154 -9.71 -23.54 5.95
CA ALA A 154 -9.92 -24.83 6.58
C ALA A 154 -9.42 -24.85 8.03
N ALA A 155 -8.25 -24.28 8.33
CA ALA A 155 -7.67 -24.19 9.66
C ALA A 155 -8.51 -23.33 10.61
N LEU A 156 -9.16 -22.25 10.10
CA LEU A 156 -10.11 -21.46 10.87
C LEU A 156 -11.37 -22.28 11.20
N ILE A 157 -11.99 -22.92 10.21
CA ILE A 157 -13.22 -23.71 10.40
C ILE A 157 -12.99 -24.89 11.34
N SER A 158 -11.80 -25.52 11.30
CA SER A 158 -11.45 -26.60 12.22
C SER A 158 -11.14 -26.16 13.66
N GLY A 159 -11.02 -24.84 13.88
CA GLY A 159 -10.64 -24.27 15.19
C GLY A 159 -9.15 -24.36 15.50
N GLU A 160 -8.30 -24.70 14.54
CA GLU A 160 -6.83 -24.64 14.67
C GLU A 160 -6.33 -23.20 14.76
N LEU A 161 -6.98 -22.28 14.04
CA LEU A 161 -6.66 -20.85 14.06
C LEU A 161 -7.89 -20.04 14.51
N ASP A 162 -7.63 -18.92 15.20
CA ASP A 162 -8.67 -18.01 15.68
C ASP A 162 -8.97 -16.90 14.68
N MET A 163 -8.00 -16.56 13.82
CA MET A 163 -8.12 -15.51 12.81
C MET A 163 -7.26 -15.81 11.61
N VAL A 164 -7.77 -15.52 10.40
CA VAL A 164 -7.02 -15.67 9.15
C VAL A 164 -7.28 -14.49 8.21
N TYR A 165 -6.27 -14.12 7.42
CA TYR A 165 -6.40 -13.11 6.36
C TYR A 165 -5.26 -13.22 5.32
N PRO A 166 -5.50 -12.80 4.06
CA PRO A 166 -6.81 -12.49 3.50
C PRO A 166 -7.65 -13.76 3.29
N VAL A 167 -8.97 -13.60 3.33
CA VAL A 167 -9.93 -14.64 2.94
C VAL A 167 -10.51 -14.25 1.58
N PRO A 168 -10.47 -15.14 0.57
CA PRO A 168 -11.14 -14.88 -0.70
C PRO A 168 -12.62 -14.65 -0.52
N VAL A 169 -13.21 -13.67 -1.22
CA VAL A 169 -14.63 -13.32 -1.08
C VAL A 169 -15.58 -14.49 -1.43
N GLN A 170 -15.09 -15.48 -2.19
CA GLN A 170 -15.82 -16.70 -2.51
C GLN A 170 -16.04 -17.63 -1.31
N ASP A 171 -15.18 -17.50 -0.29
CA ASP A 171 -15.24 -18.33 0.91
C ASP A 171 -16.05 -17.67 2.04
N TRP A 172 -16.54 -16.42 1.86
CA TRP A 172 -17.26 -15.69 2.91
C TRP A 172 -18.55 -16.39 3.29
N GLU A 173 -19.39 -16.74 2.30
CA GLU A 173 -20.63 -17.49 2.52
C GLU A 173 -20.36 -18.81 3.27
N ARG A 174 -19.30 -19.53 2.89
CA ARG A 174 -18.90 -20.77 3.57
C ARG A 174 -18.46 -20.53 5.01
N LEU A 175 -17.83 -19.40 5.32
CA LEU A 175 -17.48 -19.06 6.71
C LEU A 175 -18.72 -18.68 7.50
N ASP A 176 -19.63 -17.88 6.92
CA ASP A 176 -20.85 -17.44 7.59
C ASP A 176 -21.85 -18.61 7.81
N ASP A 177 -21.79 -19.65 6.98
CA ASP A 177 -22.57 -20.88 7.13
C ASP A 177 -21.93 -21.88 8.11
N ALA A 178 -20.66 -21.69 8.50
CA ALA A 178 -19.97 -22.59 9.41
C ALA A 178 -20.16 -22.17 10.88
N ASP A 179 -20.37 -23.16 11.76
CA ASP A 179 -20.52 -22.90 13.19
C ASP A 179 -19.24 -22.34 13.82
N GLY A 180 -19.36 -21.29 14.61
CA GLY A 180 -18.28 -20.75 15.44
C GLY A 180 -17.24 -19.88 14.71
N VAL A 181 -17.48 -19.51 13.45
CA VAL A 181 -16.63 -18.63 12.66
C VAL A 181 -17.46 -17.71 11.78
N SER A 182 -16.88 -16.60 11.33
CA SER A 182 -17.54 -15.68 10.40
C SER A 182 -16.52 -14.95 9.52
N ALA A 183 -17.00 -14.42 8.40
CA ALA A 183 -16.27 -13.45 7.62
C ALA A 183 -16.42 -12.06 8.23
N LEU A 184 -15.31 -11.37 8.47
CA LEU A 184 -15.29 -9.99 8.94
C LEU A 184 -14.80 -9.09 7.81
N THR A 185 -15.66 -8.20 7.34
CA THR A 185 -15.37 -7.29 6.22
C THR A 185 -15.60 -5.84 6.60
N GLY A 186 -14.88 -4.95 5.92
CA GLY A 186 -14.99 -3.50 6.09
C GLY A 186 -14.23 -2.76 4.98
N PRO A 187 -14.32 -1.43 4.92
CA PRO A 187 -13.63 -0.65 3.91
C PRO A 187 -12.13 -0.58 4.20
N GLU A 188 -11.30 -1.03 3.25
CA GLU A 188 -9.86 -0.82 3.28
C GLU A 188 -9.49 0.49 2.55
N ALA A 189 -8.50 1.21 3.08
CA ALA A 189 -7.94 2.40 2.44
C ALA A 189 -7.04 2.06 1.24
N ARG A 190 -7.34 0.96 0.55
CA ARG A 190 -6.60 0.48 -0.61
C ARG A 190 -7.42 0.65 -1.88
N THR A 191 -6.83 1.32 -2.85
CA THR A 191 -7.38 1.37 -4.21
C THR A 191 -6.64 0.39 -5.10
N ILE A 192 -7.39 -0.46 -5.80
CA ILE A 192 -6.90 -1.33 -6.87
C ILE A 192 -7.08 -0.60 -8.20
N PHE A 193 -6.04 -0.61 -9.02
CA PHE A 193 -6.04 0.09 -10.30
C PHE A 193 -5.15 -0.62 -11.33
N ILE A 194 -5.34 -0.24 -12.58
CA ILE A 194 -4.46 -0.64 -13.69
C ILE A 194 -3.73 0.58 -14.21
N GLY A 195 -2.42 0.43 -14.44
CA GLY A 195 -1.56 1.44 -15.02
C GLY A 195 -1.14 1.10 -16.44
N PHE A 196 -0.76 2.13 -17.19
CA PHE A 196 -0.36 2.11 -18.59
C PHE A 196 1.05 2.65 -18.73
N ASP A 197 1.89 2.01 -19.53
CA ASP A 197 3.18 2.58 -19.92
C ASP A 197 2.97 3.77 -20.87
N GLN A 198 3.25 4.98 -20.38
CA GLN A 198 3.12 6.22 -21.12
C GLN A 198 4.48 6.87 -21.43
N GLY A 199 5.56 6.26 -20.91
CA GLY A 199 6.90 6.83 -21.03
C GLY A 199 7.69 6.33 -22.22
N ARG A 200 7.69 5.02 -22.48
CA ARG A 200 8.51 4.41 -23.54
C ARG A 200 8.06 4.82 -24.93
N ASP A 201 9.01 4.86 -25.87
CA ASP A 201 8.70 5.13 -27.28
C ASP A 201 8.09 3.91 -27.98
N GLU A 202 8.47 2.70 -27.58
CA GLU A 202 7.87 1.43 -28.02
C GLU A 202 7.30 0.68 -26.82
N LEU A 203 6.08 0.17 -26.98
CA LEU A 203 5.40 -0.62 -25.96
C LEU A 203 6.03 -2.00 -25.81
N LEU A 204 6.43 -2.37 -24.59
CA LEU A 204 6.90 -3.73 -24.30
C LEU A 204 5.76 -4.73 -24.42
N TYR A 205 6.12 -5.96 -24.77
CA TYR A 205 5.17 -7.09 -24.77
C TYR A 205 3.89 -6.83 -25.59
N SER A 206 4.06 -6.19 -26.77
CA SER A 206 2.98 -5.88 -27.70
C SER A 206 3.37 -6.31 -29.13
N ASN A 207 2.35 -6.57 -29.96
CA ASN A 207 2.55 -6.77 -31.40
C ASN A 207 2.80 -5.45 -32.14
N ILE A 208 2.55 -4.30 -31.53
CA ILE A 208 2.83 -2.99 -32.08
C ILE A 208 4.31 -2.67 -31.94
N LYS A 209 4.98 -2.37 -33.06
CA LYS A 209 6.41 -2.07 -33.10
C LYS A 209 6.67 -0.62 -33.49
N GLY A 210 7.75 -0.04 -32.95
CA GLY A 210 8.21 1.32 -33.23
C GLY A 210 7.32 2.43 -32.66
N LYS A 211 6.33 2.11 -31.84
CA LYS A 211 5.48 3.10 -31.15
C LYS A 211 4.81 2.53 -29.90
N ASN A 212 4.34 3.45 -29.06
CA ASN A 212 3.60 3.12 -27.86
C ASN A 212 2.15 3.63 -27.96
N PRO A 213 1.16 2.72 -28.17
CA PRO A 213 -0.25 3.09 -28.20
C PRO A 213 -0.75 3.83 -26.97
N PHE A 214 -0.22 3.52 -25.77
CA PHE A 214 -0.68 4.15 -24.52
C PHE A 214 -0.23 5.60 -24.35
N LYS A 215 0.66 6.14 -25.20
CA LYS A 215 0.91 7.59 -25.27
C LYS A 215 -0.33 8.36 -25.77
N ASP A 216 -1.17 7.72 -26.57
CA ASP A 216 -2.41 8.33 -27.03
C ASP A 216 -3.51 8.19 -25.98
N GLN A 217 -4.01 9.33 -25.49
CA GLN A 217 -5.09 9.39 -24.51
C GLN A 217 -6.36 8.66 -24.99
N ARG A 218 -6.65 8.66 -26.29
CA ARG A 218 -7.83 7.97 -26.85
C ARG A 218 -7.73 6.47 -26.64
N VAL A 219 -6.54 5.89 -26.72
CA VAL A 219 -6.30 4.47 -26.45
C VAL A 219 -6.55 4.17 -24.99
N ARG A 220 -6.01 4.98 -24.06
CA ARG A 220 -6.27 4.79 -22.63
C ARG A 220 -7.75 4.97 -22.30
N ALA A 221 -8.41 5.97 -22.91
CA ALA A 221 -9.85 6.17 -22.76
C ALA A 221 -10.65 4.98 -23.29
N ALA A 222 -10.23 4.37 -24.41
CA ALA A 222 -10.86 3.16 -24.91
C ALA A 222 -10.78 2.01 -23.89
N PHE A 223 -9.63 1.83 -23.26
CA PHE A 223 -9.43 0.77 -22.25
C PHE A 223 -10.34 0.97 -21.02
N VAL A 224 -10.45 2.19 -20.48
CA VAL A 224 -11.32 2.43 -19.33
C VAL A 224 -12.81 2.30 -19.68
N HIS A 225 -13.23 2.66 -20.88
CA HIS A 225 -14.62 2.48 -21.33
C HIS A 225 -14.97 1.03 -21.69
N ALA A 226 -13.98 0.17 -21.90
CA ALA A 226 -14.18 -1.27 -22.16
C ALA A 226 -14.43 -2.08 -20.89
N VAL A 227 -14.08 -1.57 -19.70
CA VAL A 227 -14.11 -2.33 -18.44
C VAL A 227 -15.36 -1.98 -17.63
N ASP A 228 -16.19 -2.99 -17.38
CA ASP A 228 -17.41 -2.92 -16.57
C ASP A 228 -17.06 -3.14 -15.08
N LEU A 229 -16.91 -2.05 -14.33
CA LEU A 229 -16.56 -2.10 -12.91
C LEU A 229 -17.67 -2.66 -12.03
N GLU A 230 -18.94 -2.46 -12.41
CA GLU A 230 -20.07 -3.06 -11.68
C GLU A 230 -20.10 -4.59 -11.88
N ALA A 231 -19.77 -5.07 -13.08
CA ALA A 231 -19.64 -6.52 -13.30
C ALA A 231 -18.47 -7.11 -12.50
N ILE A 232 -17.34 -6.39 -12.35
CA ILE A 232 -16.25 -6.82 -11.47
C ILE A 232 -16.71 -6.88 -10.03
N LYS A 233 -17.37 -5.84 -9.52
CA LYS A 233 -17.94 -5.79 -8.17
C LYS A 233 -18.87 -6.98 -7.91
N GLU A 234 -19.89 -7.17 -8.76
CA GLU A 234 -20.93 -8.17 -8.52
C GLU A 234 -20.43 -9.61 -8.74
N LYS A 235 -19.71 -9.86 -9.84
CA LYS A 235 -19.36 -11.23 -10.26
C LYS A 235 -18.03 -11.73 -9.72
N ILE A 236 -17.05 -10.83 -9.55
CA ILE A 236 -15.72 -11.19 -9.06
C ILE A 236 -15.60 -10.94 -7.57
N MET A 237 -16.10 -9.78 -7.09
CA MET A 237 -15.97 -9.35 -5.71
C MET A 237 -17.23 -9.61 -4.86
N ARG A 238 -18.24 -10.26 -5.43
CA ARG A 238 -19.51 -10.64 -4.74
C ARG A 238 -20.18 -9.48 -3.99
N GLY A 239 -20.17 -8.30 -4.61
CA GLY A 239 -20.72 -7.07 -4.04
C GLY A 239 -19.83 -6.36 -3.01
N ALA A 240 -18.73 -6.97 -2.59
CA ALA A 240 -17.90 -6.46 -1.49
C ALA A 240 -16.99 -5.27 -1.85
N ALA A 241 -16.68 -5.08 -3.12
CA ALA A 241 -15.84 -3.97 -3.58
C ALA A 241 -16.66 -2.72 -3.88
N THR A 242 -16.05 -1.55 -3.77
CA THR A 242 -16.66 -0.27 -4.16
C THR A 242 -15.94 0.27 -5.39
N PRO A 243 -16.57 0.30 -6.58
CA PRO A 243 -16.02 0.91 -7.77
C PRO A 243 -15.58 2.36 -7.50
N THR A 244 -14.44 2.77 -8.07
CA THR A 244 -13.87 4.09 -7.79
C THR A 244 -13.38 4.78 -9.06
N GLY A 245 -13.39 6.12 -9.06
CA GLY A 245 -12.85 6.95 -10.13
C GLY A 245 -11.53 7.62 -9.80
N LEU A 246 -11.00 7.40 -8.56
CA LEU A 246 -9.74 7.98 -8.09
C LEU A 246 -8.79 6.90 -7.55
N LEU A 247 -7.50 7.25 -7.48
CA LEU A 247 -6.46 6.42 -6.84
C LEU A 247 -6.39 6.61 -5.31
N ALA A 248 -7.44 7.15 -4.71
CA ALA A 248 -7.55 7.36 -3.28
C ALA A 248 -8.89 6.85 -2.76
N ALA A 249 -8.92 6.39 -1.52
CA ALA A 249 -10.11 5.93 -0.83
C ALA A 249 -10.69 7.04 0.08
N PRO A 250 -12.00 7.02 0.44
CA PRO A 250 -12.63 8.02 1.30
C PRO A 250 -11.99 8.18 2.69
N GLN A 251 -11.29 7.15 3.18
CA GLN A 251 -10.61 7.17 4.47
C GLN A 251 -9.29 7.96 4.44
N ILE A 252 -8.85 8.40 3.25
CA ILE A 252 -7.59 9.10 3.04
C ILE A 252 -7.81 10.61 3.15
N ASN A 253 -6.99 11.30 3.93
CA ASN A 253 -7.03 12.75 4.04
C ASN A 253 -6.75 13.39 2.66
N GLY A 254 -7.59 14.35 2.27
CA GLY A 254 -7.53 14.98 0.94
C GLY A 254 -8.27 14.20 -0.15
N PHE A 255 -9.07 13.18 0.18
CA PHE A 255 -9.96 12.53 -0.79
C PHE A 255 -10.96 13.53 -1.39
N VAL A 256 -11.16 13.47 -2.71
CA VAL A 256 -12.02 14.38 -3.47
C VAL A 256 -13.25 13.65 -3.96
N GLU A 257 -14.33 13.70 -3.19
CA GLU A 257 -15.60 13.00 -3.50
C GLU A 257 -16.16 13.39 -4.87
N SER A 258 -16.11 14.67 -5.22
CA SER A 258 -16.65 15.19 -6.50
C SER A 258 -16.00 14.57 -7.73
N LEU A 259 -14.77 14.08 -7.63
CA LEU A 259 -14.03 13.45 -8.71
C LEU A 259 -14.08 11.92 -8.68
N ASN A 260 -14.69 11.31 -7.66
CA ASN A 260 -14.66 9.85 -7.46
C ASN A 260 -15.66 9.08 -8.35
N THR A 261 -16.29 9.69 -9.31
CA THR A 261 -17.17 8.99 -10.26
C THR A 261 -16.34 8.08 -11.18
N PRO A 262 -16.59 6.75 -11.22
CA PRO A 262 -15.96 5.84 -12.15
C PRO A 262 -16.14 6.28 -13.62
N TYR A 263 -15.23 5.84 -14.50
CA TYR A 263 -15.43 5.99 -15.93
C TYR A 263 -16.65 5.17 -16.38
N GLU A 264 -17.40 5.73 -17.33
CA GLU A 264 -18.56 5.07 -17.91
C GLU A 264 -18.15 3.78 -18.66
N TYR A 265 -18.83 2.67 -18.39
CA TYR A 265 -18.70 1.47 -19.22
C TYR A 265 -19.46 1.68 -20.53
N ASN A 266 -18.74 1.71 -21.65
CA ASN A 266 -19.30 1.95 -22.98
C ASN A 266 -18.42 1.28 -24.06
N PRO A 267 -18.62 -0.01 -24.36
CA PRO A 267 -17.80 -0.74 -25.33
C PRO A 267 -17.84 -0.18 -26.74
N GLU A 268 -18.95 0.44 -27.16
CA GLU A 268 -19.05 1.04 -28.49
C GLU A 268 -18.21 2.32 -28.59
N LYS A 269 -18.20 3.14 -27.54
CA LYS A 269 -17.28 4.27 -27.43
C LYS A 269 -15.82 3.82 -27.41
N SER A 270 -15.52 2.72 -26.72
CA SER A 270 -14.19 2.12 -26.70
C SER A 270 -13.71 1.75 -28.12
N LYS A 271 -14.53 1.03 -28.89
CA LYS A 271 -14.22 0.67 -30.29
C LYS A 271 -14.01 1.90 -31.18
N ALA A 272 -14.87 2.91 -31.03
CA ALA A 272 -14.75 4.15 -31.78
C ALA A 272 -13.41 4.86 -31.49
N LEU A 273 -13.03 4.98 -30.22
CA LEU A 273 -11.78 5.60 -29.79
C LEU A 273 -10.54 4.83 -30.27
N LEU A 274 -10.59 3.48 -30.27
CA LEU A 274 -9.51 2.66 -30.84
C LEU A 274 -9.38 2.90 -32.35
N ALA A 275 -10.49 2.95 -33.06
CA ALA A 275 -10.49 3.21 -34.52
C ALA A 275 -9.95 4.62 -34.84
N GLU A 276 -10.37 5.65 -34.09
CA GLU A 276 -9.87 7.03 -34.22
C GLU A 276 -8.36 7.14 -33.92
N ALA A 277 -7.87 6.31 -33.00
CA ALA A 277 -6.45 6.23 -32.67
C ALA A 277 -5.62 5.40 -33.67
N GLY A 278 -6.28 4.80 -34.68
CA GLY A 278 -5.62 4.00 -35.72
C GLY A 278 -5.51 2.50 -35.41
N TYR A 279 -6.32 2.01 -34.48
CA TYR A 279 -6.37 0.59 -34.08
C TYR A 279 -7.79 0.02 -34.19
N PRO A 280 -8.44 0.05 -35.38
CA PRO A 280 -9.84 -0.40 -35.55
C PRO A 280 -10.04 -1.88 -35.20
N ASP A 281 -9.00 -2.70 -35.36
CA ASP A 281 -9.01 -4.14 -35.04
C ASP A 281 -8.36 -4.44 -33.68
N GLY A 282 -8.05 -3.39 -32.89
CA GLY A 282 -7.32 -3.50 -31.64
C GLY A 282 -5.83 -3.83 -31.82
N PHE A 283 -5.22 -4.36 -30.79
CA PHE A 283 -3.82 -4.81 -30.77
C PHE A 283 -3.58 -5.82 -29.64
N GLU A 284 -2.38 -6.40 -29.61
CA GLU A 284 -1.97 -7.34 -28.54
C GLU A 284 -1.08 -6.62 -27.51
N VAL A 285 -1.31 -6.89 -26.22
CA VAL A 285 -0.49 -6.39 -25.10
C VAL A 285 -0.54 -7.36 -23.92
N THR A 286 0.58 -7.50 -23.18
CA THR A 286 0.62 -8.29 -21.96
C THR A 286 0.13 -7.47 -20.78
N LEU A 287 -0.76 -8.07 -19.95
CA LEU A 287 -1.14 -7.56 -18.63
C LEU A 287 -0.37 -8.29 -17.54
N ASP A 288 0.52 -7.59 -16.87
CA ASP A 288 1.20 -8.09 -15.67
C ASP A 288 0.26 -8.03 -14.47
N CYS A 289 0.09 -9.15 -13.77
CA CYS A 289 -0.83 -9.28 -12.66
C CYS A 289 -0.23 -10.13 -11.53
N PRO A 290 -0.32 -9.72 -10.26
CA PRO A 290 -0.06 -10.65 -9.16
C PRO A 290 -1.23 -11.64 -9.02
N ASN A 291 -1.00 -12.78 -8.36
CA ASN A 291 -2.06 -13.77 -8.11
C ASN A 291 -2.19 -14.20 -6.64
N ASN A 292 -1.48 -13.52 -5.74
CA ASN A 292 -1.53 -13.76 -4.29
C ASN A 292 -1.18 -12.51 -3.47
N ARG A 293 -1.46 -11.32 -4.01
CA ARG A 293 -1.18 -10.04 -3.35
C ARG A 293 -2.43 -9.31 -2.88
N TYR A 294 -3.45 -9.25 -3.73
CA TYR A 294 -4.71 -8.55 -3.48
C TYR A 294 -5.87 -9.53 -3.47
N VAL A 295 -7.02 -9.09 -2.96
CA VAL A 295 -8.24 -9.92 -2.98
C VAL A 295 -8.66 -10.13 -4.43
N ASN A 296 -8.66 -11.39 -4.87
CA ASN A 296 -9.07 -11.82 -6.22
C ASN A 296 -8.29 -11.17 -7.39
N ASP A 297 -7.05 -10.77 -7.19
CA ASP A 297 -6.22 -10.08 -8.20
C ASP A 297 -6.22 -10.78 -9.56
N GLU A 298 -5.88 -12.05 -9.64
CA GLU A 298 -5.88 -12.80 -10.89
C GLU A 298 -7.27 -12.83 -11.56
N LYS A 299 -8.34 -13.01 -10.79
CA LYS A 299 -9.71 -13.05 -11.32
C LYS A 299 -10.16 -11.70 -11.87
N ILE A 300 -9.72 -10.60 -11.24
CA ILE A 300 -9.94 -9.23 -11.74
C ILE A 300 -9.23 -9.08 -13.09
N CYS A 301 -7.96 -9.48 -13.18
CA CYS A 301 -7.20 -9.42 -14.43
C CYS A 301 -7.80 -10.28 -15.53
N GLN A 302 -8.30 -11.49 -15.23
CA GLN A 302 -9.03 -12.35 -16.15
C GLN A 302 -10.31 -11.69 -16.67
N ALA A 303 -11.06 -11.02 -15.80
CA ALA A 303 -12.26 -10.28 -16.18
C ALA A 303 -11.92 -9.11 -17.10
N VAL A 304 -10.90 -8.30 -16.78
CA VAL A 304 -10.42 -7.19 -17.63
C VAL A 304 -9.97 -7.71 -19.00
N THR A 305 -9.19 -8.79 -19.03
CA THR A 305 -8.78 -9.47 -20.29
C THR A 305 -9.98 -9.83 -21.16
N SER A 306 -11.00 -10.45 -20.55
CA SER A 306 -12.22 -10.87 -21.25
C SER A 306 -13.05 -9.68 -21.77
N MET A 307 -13.05 -8.57 -21.03
CA MET A 307 -13.79 -7.35 -21.41
C MET A 307 -13.08 -6.63 -22.57
N LEU A 308 -11.75 -6.48 -22.51
CA LEU A 308 -10.95 -5.87 -23.56
C LEU A 308 -11.01 -6.68 -24.87
N ALA A 309 -11.11 -7.99 -24.82
CA ALA A 309 -11.29 -8.84 -25.99
C ALA A 309 -12.58 -8.50 -26.79
N LYS A 310 -13.65 -8.03 -26.13
CA LYS A 310 -14.91 -7.65 -26.79
C LYS A 310 -14.78 -6.38 -27.67
N VAL A 311 -13.74 -5.59 -27.44
CA VAL A 311 -13.44 -4.38 -28.20
C VAL A 311 -12.24 -4.55 -29.14
N GLY A 312 -11.76 -5.78 -29.33
CA GLY A 312 -10.68 -6.13 -30.26
C GLY A 312 -9.28 -6.15 -29.66
N VAL A 313 -9.11 -5.76 -28.38
CA VAL A 313 -7.80 -5.81 -27.72
C VAL A 313 -7.52 -7.22 -27.21
N LYS A 314 -6.44 -7.83 -27.68
CA LYS A 314 -5.99 -9.13 -27.22
C LYS A 314 -5.00 -8.96 -26.07
N VAL A 315 -5.41 -9.35 -24.88
CA VAL A 315 -4.55 -9.29 -23.70
C VAL A 315 -3.94 -10.66 -23.42
N ASP A 316 -2.60 -10.71 -23.35
CA ASP A 316 -1.87 -11.85 -22.83
C ASP A 316 -1.69 -11.66 -21.32
N LEU A 317 -2.42 -12.46 -20.53
CA LEU A 317 -2.40 -12.32 -19.07
C LEU A 317 -1.21 -13.07 -18.47
N LEU A 318 -0.26 -12.34 -17.88
CA LEU A 318 0.86 -12.87 -17.11
C LEU A 318 0.57 -12.78 -15.60
N ALA A 319 -0.14 -13.77 -15.06
CA ALA A 319 -0.42 -13.87 -13.62
C ALA A 319 0.73 -14.58 -12.88
N GLN A 320 1.30 -13.94 -11.86
CA GLN A 320 2.48 -14.42 -11.15
C GLN A 320 2.36 -14.23 -9.63
N PRO A 321 3.02 -15.10 -8.82
CA PRO A 321 3.19 -14.85 -7.40
C PRO A 321 3.84 -13.48 -7.14
N LYS A 322 3.41 -12.78 -6.08
CA LYS A 322 3.82 -11.40 -5.76
C LYS A 322 5.35 -11.18 -5.79
N SER A 323 6.14 -12.15 -5.36
CA SER A 323 7.61 -12.04 -5.36
C SER A 323 8.19 -11.94 -6.78
N LYS A 324 7.66 -12.74 -7.73
CA LYS A 324 8.06 -12.68 -9.14
C LYS A 324 7.50 -11.43 -9.82
N TYR A 325 6.23 -11.11 -9.54
CA TYR A 325 5.57 -9.94 -10.07
C TYR A 325 6.34 -8.66 -9.71
N PHE A 326 6.57 -8.41 -8.43
CA PHE A 326 7.29 -7.21 -7.99
C PHE A 326 8.77 -7.22 -8.42
N GLY A 327 9.40 -8.39 -8.46
CA GLY A 327 10.76 -8.54 -9.01
C GLY A 327 10.85 -8.16 -10.49
N LYS A 328 9.73 -8.24 -11.26
CA LYS A 328 9.67 -7.84 -12.67
C LYS A 328 9.33 -6.36 -12.85
N VAL A 329 8.30 -5.86 -12.14
CA VAL A 329 7.68 -4.58 -12.50
C VAL A 329 8.27 -3.35 -11.79
N LEU A 330 9.07 -3.53 -10.71
CA LEU A 330 9.63 -2.42 -9.94
C LEU A 330 10.92 -1.85 -10.56
N SER A 331 11.39 -0.74 -10.01
CA SER A 331 12.58 0.00 -10.48
C SER A 331 13.85 -0.84 -10.53
N THR A 332 14.01 -1.83 -9.64
CA THR A 332 15.17 -2.75 -9.62
C THR A 332 15.32 -3.57 -10.90
N SER A 333 14.25 -3.75 -11.67
CA SER A 333 14.24 -4.40 -12.99
C SER A 333 13.95 -3.42 -14.14
N GLY A 334 14.07 -2.11 -13.90
CA GLY A 334 13.84 -1.09 -14.91
C GLY A 334 12.38 -0.94 -15.33
N TYR A 335 11.44 -1.23 -14.40
CA TYR A 335 10.00 -1.17 -14.66
C TYR A 335 9.59 -2.03 -15.86
N ASP A 336 9.97 -3.32 -15.86
CA ASP A 336 9.74 -4.26 -16.97
C ASP A 336 8.26 -4.64 -17.10
N THR A 337 7.43 -3.66 -17.48
CA THR A 337 5.97 -3.80 -17.68
C THR A 337 5.45 -2.73 -18.61
N SER A 338 4.31 -2.96 -19.25
CA SER A 338 3.62 -1.98 -20.10
C SER A 338 2.15 -1.78 -19.72
N PHE A 339 1.54 -2.77 -19.08
CA PHE A 339 0.15 -2.75 -18.64
C PHE A 339 0.08 -3.65 -17.40
N TYR A 340 -0.35 -3.11 -16.26
CA TYR A 340 -0.16 -3.78 -14.99
C TYR A 340 -1.27 -3.48 -13.97
N LEU A 341 -1.56 -4.44 -13.09
CA LEU A 341 -2.47 -4.24 -11.95
C LEU A 341 -1.67 -3.93 -10.68
N LEU A 342 -2.00 -2.84 -10.03
CA LEU A 342 -1.39 -2.47 -8.75
C LEU A 342 -2.48 -2.08 -7.73
N GLY A 343 -2.15 -2.15 -6.45
CA GLY A 343 -2.99 -1.64 -5.37
C GLY A 343 -2.17 -0.78 -4.42
N TRP A 344 -2.74 0.32 -3.95
CA TRP A 344 -2.05 1.27 -3.10
C TRP A 344 -2.85 1.62 -1.84
N THR A 345 -2.18 1.57 -0.69
CA THR A 345 -2.63 2.15 0.58
C THR A 345 -1.59 3.20 0.95
N PRO A 346 -1.94 4.49 1.00
CA PRO A 346 -0.98 5.53 1.39
C PRO A 346 -0.50 5.33 2.83
N GLY A 347 0.81 5.28 3.03
CA GLY A 347 1.38 5.08 4.36
C GLY A 347 1.04 6.22 5.33
N SER A 348 1.01 7.47 4.87
CA SER A 348 0.63 8.64 5.67
C SER A 348 -0.88 8.79 5.86
N MET A 349 -1.72 7.97 5.21
CA MET A 349 -3.17 8.17 5.12
C MET A 349 -3.54 9.55 4.56
N ASP A 350 -2.68 10.09 3.69
CA ASP A 350 -2.85 11.37 2.99
C ASP A 350 -2.62 11.19 1.48
N VAL A 351 -3.37 11.93 0.66
CA VAL A 351 -3.28 11.86 -0.81
C VAL A 351 -1.96 12.37 -1.36
N GLU A 352 -1.19 13.16 -0.60
CA GLU A 352 0.15 13.55 -0.99
C GLU A 352 1.01 12.32 -1.31
N ASN A 353 0.91 11.27 -0.49
CA ASN A 353 1.62 10.01 -0.72
C ASN A 353 1.17 9.30 -2.01
N VAL A 354 -0.10 9.39 -2.38
CA VAL A 354 -0.60 8.87 -3.66
C VAL A 354 0.02 9.64 -4.83
N LEU A 355 -0.01 10.98 -4.75
CA LEU A 355 0.54 11.85 -5.78
C LEU A 355 2.06 11.66 -5.91
N SER A 356 2.80 11.76 -4.82
CA SER A 356 4.27 11.71 -4.80
C SER A 356 4.85 10.34 -5.14
N SER A 357 4.13 9.24 -4.84
CA SER A 357 4.63 7.88 -5.06
C SER A 357 4.19 7.28 -6.40
N LEU A 358 2.93 7.54 -6.82
CA LEU A 358 2.31 6.86 -7.97
C LEU A 358 2.19 7.75 -9.21
N ILE A 359 2.06 9.07 -9.06
CA ILE A 359 1.53 9.94 -10.13
C ILE A 359 2.58 10.88 -10.70
N VAL A 360 3.39 11.54 -9.86
CA VAL A 360 4.43 12.44 -10.35
C VAL A 360 5.41 11.74 -11.30
N CYS A 361 6.05 12.52 -12.17
CA CYS A 361 7.11 12.01 -13.04
C CYS A 361 8.16 11.26 -12.22
N GLN A 362 8.69 10.18 -12.77
CA GLN A 362 9.75 9.42 -12.12
C GLN A 362 10.99 10.29 -11.89
N ASP A 363 11.43 10.36 -10.66
CA ASP A 363 12.64 11.07 -10.21
C ASP A 363 13.41 10.17 -9.25
N GLU A 364 14.39 9.45 -9.79
CA GLU A 364 15.22 8.50 -9.00
C GLU A 364 16.11 9.20 -7.98
N GLU A 365 16.55 10.42 -8.27
CA GLU A 365 17.42 11.18 -7.38
C GLU A 365 16.67 11.58 -6.11
N ASN A 366 15.46 12.12 -6.26
CA ASN A 366 14.62 12.57 -5.15
C ASN A 366 13.62 11.49 -4.66
N LYS A 367 13.70 10.27 -5.24
CA LYS A 367 12.83 9.11 -4.89
C LYS A 367 11.33 9.41 -5.01
N ARG A 368 10.94 10.23 -6.01
CA ARG A 368 9.55 10.52 -6.34
C ARG A 368 9.09 9.68 -7.53
N GLY A 369 7.80 9.36 -7.58
CA GLY A 369 7.24 8.56 -8.66
C GLY A 369 7.80 7.12 -8.74
N MET A 370 8.35 6.58 -7.65
CA MET A 370 9.01 5.27 -7.64
C MET A 370 8.04 4.11 -7.90
N PHE A 371 6.76 4.31 -7.69
CA PHE A 371 5.69 3.35 -7.99
C PHE A 371 4.82 3.79 -9.18
N ASN A 372 5.23 4.82 -9.89
CA ASN A 372 4.68 5.20 -11.19
C ASN A 372 5.28 4.32 -12.29
N LEU A 373 4.90 3.04 -12.32
CA LEU A 373 5.54 2.03 -13.16
C LEU A 373 5.39 2.30 -14.66
N GLY A 374 4.36 3.05 -15.04
CA GLY A 374 4.07 3.41 -16.44
C GLY A 374 4.63 4.77 -16.86
N ASN A 375 5.34 5.46 -15.97
CA ASN A 375 5.93 6.77 -16.23
C ASN A 375 4.92 7.79 -16.83
N TYR A 376 3.70 7.85 -16.26
CA TYR A 376 2.83 9.00 -16.46
C TYR A 376 3.58 10.25 -16.01
N CYS A 377 3.55 11.33 -16.77
CA CYS A 377 4.31 12.53 -16.43
C CYS A 377 3.58 13.79 -16.91
N ASN A 378 3.20 14.62 -15.95
CA ASN A 378 2.62 15.95 -16.22
C ASN A 378 3.29 16.97 -15.30
N PRO A 379 4.09 17.93 -15.84
CA PRO A 379 4.82 18.93 -15.04
C PRO A 379 3.93 19.77 -14.13
N LYS A 380 2.66 20.01 -14.50
CA LYS A 380 1.73 20.75 -13.64
C LYS A 380 1.31 19.93 -12.42
N VAL A 381 1.14 18.63 -12.57
CA VAL A 381 0.86 17.72 -11.45
C VAL A 381 2.07 17.64 -10.50
N ASP A 382 3.29 17.66 -11.04
CA ASP A 382 4.53 17.68 -10.24
C ASP A 382 4.65 18.96 -9.42
N GLU A 383 4.37 20.13 -10.06
CA GLU A 383 4.34 21.43 -9.38
C GLU A 383 3.30 21.45 -8.25
N LEU A 384 2.06 21.01 -8.55
CA LEU A 384 0.98 20.94 -7.56
C LEU A 384 1.33 20.01 -6.41
N THR A 385 1.88 18.82 -6.71
CA THR A 385 2.28 17.84 -5.66
C THR A 385 3.35 18.41 -4.74
N ALA A 386 4.34 19.11 -5.28
CA ALA A 386 5.37 19.77 -4.48
C ALA A 386 4.77 20.87 -3.58
N ALA A 387 3.82 21.65 -4.10
CA ALA A 387 3.12 22.67 -3.33
C ALA A 387 2.22 22.07 -2.25
N ILE A 388 1.46 21.00 -2.56
CA ILE A 388 0.58 20.27 -1.62
C ILE A 388 1.38 19.75 -0.42
N GLY A 389 2.61 19.28 -0.64
CA GLY A 389 3.49 18.78 0.42
C GLY A 389 3.95 19.85 1.43
N SER A 390 3.81 21.13 1.09
CA SER A 390 4.27 22.25 1.95
C SER A 390 3.17 23.28 2.31
N GLU A 391 1.98 23.20 1.72
CA GLU A 391 0.89 24.14 1.99
C GLU A 391 0.19 23.84 3.32
N THR A 392 0.18 24.82 4.20
CA THR A 392 -0.43 24.73 5.54
C THR A 392 -1.85 25.30 5.61
N ASP A 393 -2.25 26.09 4.61
CA ASP A 393 -3.64 26.54 4.46
C ASP A 393 -4.48 25.41 3.88
N GLN A 394 -5.38 24.86 4.67
CA GLN A 394 -6.19 23.70 4.31
C GLN A 394 -7.05 23.92 3.05
N ALA A 395 -7.61 25.13 2.88
CA ALA A 395 -8.48 25.43 1.74
C ALA A 395 -7.67 25.48 0.45
N LYS A 396 -6.50 26.12 0.46
CA LYS A 396 -5.58 26.14 -0.69
C LYS A 396 -5.06 24.76 -1.01
N ARG A 397 -4.66 23.99 0.02
CA ARG A 397 -4.20 22.62 -0.13
C ARG A 397 -5.26 21.75 -0.81
N THR A 398 -6.51 21.82 -0.35
CA THR A 398 -7.64 21.09 -0.94
C THR A 398 -7.86 21.46 -2.41
N ALA A 399 -7.82 22.75 -2.75
CA ALA A 399 -7.97 23.19 -4.14
C ALA A 399 -6.87 22.67 -5.07
N MET A 400 -5.61 22.64 -4.59
CA MET A 400 -4.49 22.08 -5.35
C MET A 400 -4.61 20.56 -5.52
N ILE A 401 -5.08 19.83 -4.49
CA ILE A 401 -5.35 18.40 -4.58
C ILE A 401 -6.44 18.12 -5.63
N GLU A 402 -7.54 18.88 -5.59
CA GLU A 402 -8.62 18.75 -6.57
C GLU A 402 -8.13 19.01 -8.00
N GLU A 403 -7.33 20.07 -8.21
CA GLU A 403 -6.74 20.39 -9.52
C GLU A 403 -5.83 19.26 -10.00
N ALA A 404 -4.95 18.72 -9.15
CA ALA A 404 -4.03 17.65 -9.51
C ALA A 404 -4.79 16.37 -9.92
N PHE A 405 -5.74 15.91 -9.13
CA PHE A 405 -6.53 14.72 -9.48
C PHE A 405 -7.42 14.93 -10.71
N LYS A 406 -7.95 16.15 -10.89
CA LYS A 406 -8.72 16.49 -12.09
C LYS A 406 -7.89 16.34 -13.35
N ILE A 407 -6.66 16.87 -13.37
CA ILE A 407 -5.73 16.72 -14.51
C ILE A 407 -5.49 15.25 -14.82
N VAL A 408 -5.10 14.45 -13.81
CA VAL A 408 -4.82 13.02 -13.97
C VAL A 408 -6.03 12.25 -14.54
N LYS A 409 -7.22 12.57 -14.04
CA LYS A 409 -8.47 11.96 -14.48
C LYS A 409 -8.83 12.37 -15.92
N ASP A 410 -8.76 13.66 -16.22
CA ASP A 410 -9.06 14.18 -17.56
C ASP A 410 -8.11 13.59 -18.62
N GLU A 411 -6.84 13.39 -18.27
CA GLU A 411 -5.83 12.75 -19.13
C GLU A 411 -5.92 11.22 -19.19
N VAL A 412 -6.81 10.61 -18.39
CA VAL A 412 -6.91 9.15 -18.24
C VAL A 412 -5.54 8.56 -17.91
N GLY A 413 -4.86 9.13 -16.93
CA GLY A 413 -3.52 8.69 -16.53
C GLY A 413 -3.48 7.26 -16.01
N TYR A 414 -4.58 6.80 -15.40
CA TYR A 414 -4.75 5.46 -14.82
C TYR A 414 -6.18 4.96 -15.02
N MET A 415 -6.38 3.66 -14.77
CA MET A 415 -7.71 3.02 -14.70
C MET A 415 -7.96 2.55 -13.26
N PRO A 416 -8.54 3.39 -12.38
CA PRO A 416 -9.02 2.95 -11.07
C PRO A 416 -10.08 1.86 -11.25
N ILE A 417 -10.02 0.82 -10.43
CA ILE A 417 -10.98 -0.30 -10.47
C ILE A 417 -11.94 -0.22 -9.30
N HIS A 418 -11.42 -0.42 -8.09
CA HIS A 418 -12.25 -0.39 -6.88
C HIS A 418 -11.43 -0.16 -5.61
N GLN A 419 -12.12 0.24 -4.56
CA GLN A 419 -11.61 0.15 -3.20
C GLN A 419 -11.76 -1.30 -2.73
N GLN A 420 -10.64 -1.88 -2.27
CA GLN A 420 -10.60 -3.25 -1.81
C GLN A 420 -11.30 -3.37 -0.46
N PRO A 421 -12.14 -4.41 -0.24
CA PRO A 421 -12.66 -4.70 1.09
C PRO A 421 -11.58 -5.33 1.96
N ILE A 422 -11.62 -5.08 3.27
CA ILE A 422 -10.94 -5.92 4.25
C ILE A 422 -11.61 -7.29 4.23
N ALA A 423 -10.82 -8.34 4.22
CA ALA A 423 -11.31 -9.71 4.08
C ALA A 423 -10.63 -10.60 5.12
N TRP A 424 -11.19 -10.61 6.35
CA TRP A 424 -10.74 -11.43 7.47
C TRP A 424 -11.74 -12.55 7.74
N GLY A 425 -11.25 -13.70 8.20
CA GLY A 425 -12.05 -14.74 8.82
C GLY A 425 -11.72 -14.78 10.31
N VAL A 426 -12.74 -14.83 11.17
CA VAL A 426 -12.58 -14.79 12.61
C VAL A 426 -13.40 -15.86 13.30
N SER A 427 -12.86 -16.42 14.39
CA SER A 427 -13.60 -17.30 15.31
C SER A 427 -14.50 -16.49 16.23
N ASP A 428 -15.65 -17.00 16.59
CA ASP A 428 -16.58 -16.41 17.58
C ASP A 428 -15.93 -16.25 18.97
N ARG A 429 -14.81 -16.90 19.20
CA ARG A 429 -14.01 -16.74 20.43
C ARG A 429 -13.27 -15.39 20.48
N VAL A 430 -13.08 -14.73 19.34
CA VAL A 430 -12.23 -13.55 19.22
C VAL A 430 -13.05 -12.35 18.78
N THR A 431 -12.87 -11.23 19.46
CA THR A 431 -13.35 -9.92 19.01
C THR A 431 -12.16 -9.07 18.59
N VAL A 432 -12.21 -8.54 17.37
CA VAL A 432 -11.16 -7.72 16.77
C VAL A 432 -11.75 -6.43 16.19
N ASN A 433 -10.96 -5.36 16.18
CA ASN A 433 -11.31 -4.10 15.54
C ASN A 433 -10.62 -4.00 14.19
N GLN A 434 -11.38 -3.87 13.11
CA GLN A 434 -10.83 -3.60 11.80
C GLN A 434 -10.40 -2.14 11.67
N ARG A 435 -9.21 -1.93 11.11
CA ARG A 435 -8.68 -0.62 10.75
C ARG A 435 -8.65 -0.50 9.23
N ALA A 436 -8.90 0.70 8.71
CA ALA A 436 -8.91 0.95 7.27
C ALA A 436 -7.53 0.72 6.60
N ASP A 437 -6.43 0.78 7.36
CA ASP A 437 -5.08 0.41 6.91
C ASP A 437 -4.83 -1.11 6.86
N ASN A 438 -5.85 -1.93 7.17
CA ASN A 438 -5.78 -3.38 7.28
C ASN A 438 -4.80 -3.88 8.37
N GLY A 439 -4.47 -3.01 9.33
CA GLY A 439 -3.62 -3.34 10.48
C GLY A 439 -4.40 -4.02 11.59
N LEU A 440 -3.81 -5.05 12.20
CA LEU A 440 -4.33 -5.68 13.42
C LEU A 440 -3.59 -5.15 14.64
N ASP A 441 -4.33 -4.60 15.59
CA ASP A 441 -3.79 -4.07 16.83
C ASP A 441 -4.23 -4.96 18.00
N TYR A 442 -3.31 -5.76 18.52
CA TYR A 442 -3.57 -6.74 19.57
C TYR A 442 -4.00 -6.10 20.91
N ARG A 443 -3.80 -4.78 21.09
CA ARG A 443 -4.29 -4.07 22.29
C ARG A 443 -5.80 -4.11 22.45
N TYR A 444 -6.51 -4.28 21.34
CA TYR A 444 -7.99 -4.28 21.28
C TYR A 444 -8.58 -5.66 20.97
N VAL A 445 -7.76 -6.69 20.99
CA VAL A 445 -8.23 -8.06 20.74
C VAL A 445 -8.67 -8.69 22.06
N THR A 446 -9.90 -9.24 22.04
CA THR A 446 -10.46 -9.94 23.22
C THR A 446 -10.76 -11.38 22.85
N VAL A 447 -10.34 -12.30 23.70
CA VAL A 447 -10.66 -13.72 23.65
C VAL A 447 -11.69 -14.01 24.73
N LYS A 448 -12.82 -14.68 24.35
CA LYS A 448 -13.91 -15.09 25.25
C LYS A 448 -13.56 -16.34 26.04
#